data_bbab2875a7142026e82ef0ac033b2201
#
_entry.id   bbab2875a7142026e82ef0ac033b2201
#
_cell.length_a   1.000
_cell.length_b   1.000
_cell.length_c   1.000
_cell.angle_alpha   90.00
_cell.angle_beta   90.00
_cell.angle_gamma   90.00
#
_symmetry.space_group_name_H-M   'P 1'
#
loop_
_entity.id
_entity.type
_entity.pdbx_description
1 polymer ?
#
loop_
_entity_poly.entity_id
_entity_poly.type
_entity_poly.pdbx_seq_one_letter_code
_entity_poly.pdbx_strand_id
1 'polypeptide(L)'
;MSGRTRLVVAGLALLAVLAGVTLVAFAANACPTDTAALPCPGAGTNRIAVVVLAAAAVGLLVTPFGFLAEFVARRRIVFRGAWARAARRGLLAAAVVAAMAGLRLGGALSVPGALFLLTLAALAEWFAIRRLDMP
;
A
#
# COMPACT_ATOMS: atom_id res chain seq x y z
N MET A 1 5.21 -23.51 -8.76
CA MET A 1 4.74 -22.23 -9.35
C MET A 1 4.80 -22.32 -10.86
N SER A 2 3.70 -22.01 -11.53
CA SER A 2 3.68 -21.94 -13.00
C SER A 2 4.51 -20.76 -13.50
N GLY A 3 5.04 -20.82 -14.73
CA GLY A 3 5.79 -19.71 -15.31
C GLY A 3 4.99 -18.40 -15.33
N ARG A 4 3.69 -18.47 -15.59
CA ARG A 4 2.77 -17.33 -15.55
C ARG A 4 2.70 -16.65 -14.18
N THR A 5 2.69 -17.43 -13.10
CA THR A 5 2.67 -16.87 -11.73
C THR A 5 3.97 -16.14 -11.41
N ARG A 6 5.12 -16.70 -11.84
CA ARG A 6 6.42 -16.03 -11.66
C ARG A 6 6.49 -14.70 -12.39
N LEU A 7 5.98 -14.64 -13.61
CA LEU A 7 5.92 -13.40 -14.40
C LEU A 7 5.04 -12.34 -13.73
N VAL A 8 3.88 -12.73 -13.19
CA VAL A 8 2.99 -11.80 -12.48
C VAL A 8 3.65 -11.26 -11.22
N VAL A 9 4.27 -12.12 -10.41
CA VAL A 9 4.99 -11.70 -9.19
C VAL A 9 6.15 -10.76 -9.54
N ALA A 10 6.96 -11.09 -10.55
CA ALA A 10 8.06 -10.26 -10.99
C ALA A 10 7.57 -8.91 -11.56
N GLY A 11 6.49 -8.92 -12.34
CA GLY A 11 5.87 -7.71 -12.88
C GLY A 11 5.36 -6.77 -11.78
N LEU A 12 4.67 -7.31 -10.77
CA LEU A 12 4.20 -6.52 -9.63
C LEU A 12 5.36 -5.95 -8.80
N ALA A 13 6.41 -6.75 -8.58
CA ALA A 13 7.60 -6.28 -7.88
C ALA A 13 8.31 -5.15 -8.66
N LEU A 14 8.43 -5.29 -9.98
CA LEU A 14 9.01 -4.25 -10.84
C LEU A 14 8.17 -2.97 -10.79
N LEU A 15 6.85 -3.07 -10.88
CA LEU A 15 5.94 -1.92 -10.76
C LEU A 15 6.06 -1.25 -9.38
N ALA A 16 6.22 -2.03 -8.31
CA ALA A 16 6.43 -1.48 -6.97
C ALA A 16 7.73 -0.68 -6.88
N VAL A 17 8.82 -1.21 -7.45
CA VAL A 17 10.12 -0.51 -7.53
C VAL A 17 9.99 0.78 -8.33
N LEU A 18 9.36 0.72 -9.52
CA LEU A 18 9.13 1.90 -10.35
C LEU A 18 8.30 2.96 -9.62
N ALA A 19 7.22 2.57 -8.94
CA ALA A 19 6.41 3.48 -8.15
C ALA A 19 7.22 4.10 -6.99
N GLY A 20 8.06 3.32 -6.32
CA GLY A 20 8.94 3.81 -5.27
C GLY A 20 10.00 4.79 -5.77
N VAL A 21 10.66 4.49 -6.89
CA VAL A 21 11.64 5.39 -7.52
C VAL A 21 10.95 6.69 -7.97
N THR A 22 9.78 6.59 -8.59
CA THR A 22 8.99 7.76 -9.01
C THR A 22 8.59 8.61 -7.80
N LEU A 23 8.17 7.97 -6.69
CA LEU A 23 7.84 8.66 -5.44
C LEU A 23 9.04 9.45 -4.91
N VAL A 24 10.21 8.81 -4.83
CA VAL A 24 11.43 9.47 -4.33
C VAL A 24 11.85 10.62 -5.24
N ALA A 25 11.87 10.40 -6.56
CA ALA A 25 12.21 11.43 -7.52
C ALA A 25 11.21 12.59 -7.48
N PHE A 26 9.91 12.31 -7.35
CA PHE A 26 8.89 13.33 -7.25
C PHE A 26 8.98 14.10 -5.93
N ALA A 27 9.13 13.41 -4.80
CA ALA A 27 9.24 14.02 -3.49
C ALA A 27 10.50 14.90 -3.35
N ALA A 28 11.58 14.55 -4.05
CA ALA A 28 12.82 15.32 -4.05
C ALA A 28 12.71 16.63 -4.87
N ASN A 29 11.83 16.67 -5.86
CA ASN A 29 11.72 17.80 -6.80
C ASN A 29 10.43 18.62 -6.65
N ALA A 30 9.40 18.08 -6.01
CA ALA A 30 8.12 18.75 -5.83
C ALA A 30 7.98 19.29 -4.41
N CYS A 31 7.50 20.53 -4.30
CA CYS A 31 7.21 21.12 -3.00
C CYS A 31 5.79 20.70 -2.54
N PRO A 32 5.64 19.99 -1.41
CA PRO A 32 4.34 19.53 -0.90
C PRO A 32 3.62 20.56 -0.03
N THR A 33 4.29 21.66 0.32
CA THR A 33 3.76 22.71 1.21
C THR A 33 3.95 24.09 0.61
N ASP A 34 2.89 24.90 0.69
CA ASP A 34 2.89 26.30 0.30
C ASP A 34 3.00 27.16 1.56
N THR A 35 4.04 27.98 1.65
CA THR A 35 4.25 28.92 2.74
C THR A 35 4.49 30.31 2.19
N ALA A 36 4.20 31.34 2.99
CA ALA A 36 4.43 32.73 2.59
C ALA A 36 5.90 33.02 2.23
N ALA A 37 6.84 32.27 2.81
CA ALA A 37 8.28 32.41 2.55
C ALA A 37 8.73 31.61 1.31
N LEU A 38 8.00 30.55 0.94
CA LEU A 38 8.31 29.67 -0.19
C LEU A 38 6.98 29.35 -0.92
N PRO A 39 6.53 30.21 -1.85
CA PRO A 39 5.33 29.94 -2.62
C PRO A 39 5.51 28.71 -3.52
N CYS A 40 4.57 27.79 -3.43
CA CYS A 40 4.57 26.56 -4.20
C CYS A 40 3.24 26.40 -4.94
N PRO A 41 3.14 26.90 -6.20
CA PRO A 41 1.96 26.71 -7.00
C PRO A 41 1.75 25.19 -7.23
N GLY A 42 0.55 24.69 -6.90
CA GLY A 42 0.23 23.27 -7.05
C GLY A 42 0.57 22.39 -5.85
N ALA A 43 0.86 22.95 -4.68
CA ALA A 43 1.15 22.19 -3.45
C ALA A 43 0.08 21.14 -3.13
N GLY A 44 -1.21 21.46 -3.33
CA GLY A 44 -2.30 20.50 -3.12
C GLY A 44 -2.23 19.29 -4.04
N THR A 45 -1.97 19.52 -5.33
CA THR A 45 -1.80 18.44 -6.32
C THR A 45 -0.56 17.60 -6.01
N ASN A 46 0.54 18.24 -5.62
CA ASN A 46 1.78 17.54 -5.24
C ASN A 46 1.57 16.64 -4.02
N ARG A 47 0.81 17.10 -3.01
CA ARG A 47 0.43 16.25 -1.85
C ARG A 47 -0.36 15.02 -2.27
N ILE A 48 -1.36 15.20 -3.10
CA ILE A 48 -2.18 14.08 -3.62
C ILE A 48 -1.30 13.11 -4.39
N ALA A 49 -0.43 13.58 -5.27
CA ALA A 49 0.49 12.74 -6.03
C ALA A 49 1.41 11.93 -5.13
N VAL A 50 2.00 12.53 -4.10
CA VAL A 50 2.86 11.84 -3.12
C VAL A 50 2.07 10.77 -2.38
N VAL A 51 0.86 11.06 -1.91
CA VAL A 51 -0.01 10.10 -1.21
C VAL A 51 -0.36 8.92 -2.11
N VAL A 52 -0.77 9.18 -3.34
CA VAL A 52 -1.13 8.13 -4.31
C VAL A 52 0.06 7.26 -4.68
N LEU A 53 1.22 7.86 -4.95
CA LEU A 53 2.44 7.12 -5.27
C LEU A 53 2.92 6.27 -4.10
N ALA A 54 2.86 6.80 -2.87
CA ALA A 54 3.24 6.05 -1.67
C ALA A 54 2.29 4.86 -1.44
N ALA A 55 0.99 5.08 -1.55
CA ALA A 55 -0.02 4.03 -1.42
C ALA A 55 0.13 2.96 -2.51
N ALA A 56 0.36 3.36 -3.76
CA ALA A 56 0.59 2.45 -4.88
C ALA A 56 1.87 1.61 -4.68
N ALA A 57 2.98 2.24 -4.29
CA ALA A 57 4.25 1.54 -4.06
C ALA A 57 4.10 0.45 -2.99
N VAL A 58 3.48 0.78 -1.84
CA VAL A 58 3.29 -0.18 -0.75
C VAL A 58 2.26 -1.24 -1.11
N GLY A 59 1.14 -0.88 -1.71
CA GLY A 59 0.12 -1.85 -2.13
C GLY A 59 0.64 -2.86 -3.15
N LEU A 60 1.40 -2.39 -4.15
CA LEU A 60 2.05 -3.23 -5.15
C LEU A 60 3.14 -4.13 -4.55
N LEU A 61 3.84 -3.66 -3.51
CA LEU A 61 4.85 -4.44 -2.81
C LEU A 61 4.21 -5.52 -1.93
N VAL A 62 3.20 -5.17 -1.13
CA VAL A 62 2.54 -6.07 -0.18
C VAL A 62 1.81 -7.21 -0.92
N THR A 63 1.24 -6.95 -2.09
CA THR A 63 0.49 -7.96 -2.85
C THR A 63 1.34 -9.20 -3.21
N PRO A 64 2.49 -9.09 -3.88
CA PRO A 64 3.31 -10.26 -4.21
C PRO A 64 3.91 -10.94 -2.97
N PHE A 65 4.30 -10.16 -1.95
CA PHE A 65 4.82 -10.74 -0.70
C PHE A 65 3.72 -11.49 0.07
N GLY A 66 2.51 -10.95 0.13
CA GLY A 66 1.35 -11.63 0.71
C GLY A 66 1.02 -12.95 -0.01
N PHE A 67 1.11 -12.95 -1.34
CA PHE A 67 0.95 -14.17 -2.13
C PHE A 67 2.05 -15.19 -1.86
N LEU A 68 3.32 -14.77 -1.84
CA LEU A 68 4.47 -15.64 -1.57
C LEU A 68 4.42 -16.21 -0.16
N ALA A 69 4.09 -15.41 0.84
CA ALA A 69 3.94 -15.85 2.22
C ALA A 69 2.87 -16.94 2.36
N GLU A 70 1.73 -16.75 1.70
CA GLU A 70 0.65 -17.74 1.69
C GLU A 70 1.04 -19.01 0.93
N PHE A 71 1.81 -18.88 -0.15
CA PHE A 71 2.33 -20.00 -0.91
C PHE A 71 3.31 -20.85 -0.08
N VAL A 72 4.18 -20.22 0.71
CA VAL A 72 5.14 -20.90 1.57
C VAL A 72 4.46 -21.55 2.77
N ALA A 73 3.51 -20.84 3.39
CA ALA A 73 2.81 -21.33 4.59
C ALA A 73 1.86 -22.49 4.30
N ARG A 74 1.24 -22.50 3.13
CA ARG A 74 0.27 -23.53 2.72
C ARG A 74 0.84 -24.40 1.60
N ARG A 75 1.83 -25.20 1.88
CA ARG A 75 2.55 -26.09 0.92
C ARG A 75 1.68 -27.02 0.06
N ARG A 76 0.37 -27.11 0.39
CA ARG A 76 -0.57 -28.01 -0.29
C ARG A 76 -1.85 -27.32 -0.55
N ILE A 77 -2.41 -26.98 -1.51
CA ILE A 77 -3.84 -26.72 -1.77
C ILE A 77 -4.18 -25.28 -2.15
N VAL A 78 -4.66 -25.22 -3.34
CA VAL A 78 -5.67 -24.36 -3.93
C VAL A 78 -5.22 -22.93 -4.17
N PHE A 79 -4.65 -22.73 -5.34
CA PHE A 79 -4.40 -21.42 -5.95
C PHE A 79 -5.67 -20.57 -6.19
N ARG A 80 -6.88 -21.15 -6.05
CA ARG A 80 -8.13 -20.40 -6.20
C ARG A 80 -8.31 -19.49 -4.98
N GLY A 81 -8.36 -18.19 -5.23
CA GLY A 81 -8.58 -17.17 -4.20
C GLY A 81 -7.33 -16.63 -3.50
N ALA A 82 -6.14 -17.22 -3.66
CA ALA A 82 -4.91 -16.69 -3.06
C ALA A 82 -4.57 -15.29 -3.58
N TRP A 83 -4.77 -15.02 -4.86
CA TRP A 83 -4.59 -13.69 -5.45
C TRP A 83 -5.59 -12.67 -4.94
N ALA A 84 -6.85 -13.05 -4.75
CA ALA A 84 -7.86 -12.15 -4.20
C ALA A 84 -7.53 -11.75 -2.75
N ARG A 85 -7.06 -12.70 -1.92
CA ARG A 85 -6.62 -12.41 -0.56
C ARG A 85 -5.37 -11.55 -0.53
N ALA A 86 -4.39 -11.83 -1.37
CA ALA A 86 -3.18 -11.03 -1.49
C ALA A 86 -3.48 -9.61 -1.97
N ALA A 87 -4.32 -9.44 -2.99
CA ALA A 87 -4.75 -8.14 -3.49
C ALA A 87 -5.51 -7.34 -2.42
N ARG A 88 -6.40 -7.98 -1.65
CA ARG A 88 -7.10 -7.32 -0.54
C ARG A 88 -6.14 -6.80 0.50
N ARG A 89 -5.13 -7.58 0.90
CA ARG A 89 -4.08 -7.15 1.84
C ARG A 89 -3.27 -6.00 1.28
N GLY A 90 -2.92 -6.04 0.00
CA GLY A 90 -2.26 -4.95 -0.69
C GLY A 90 -3.09 -3.67 -0.70
N LEU A 91 -4.41 -3.77 -0.96
CA LEU A 91 -5.33 -2.64 -0.91
C LEU A 91 -5.48 -2.06 0.50
N LEU A 92 -5.58 -2.91 1.53
CA LEU A 92 -5.62 -2.45 2.92
C LEU A 92 -4.34 -1.72 3.30
N ALA A 93 -3.17 -2.27 2.96
CA ALA A 93 -1.89 -1.62 3.20
C ALA A 93 -1.79 -0.27 2.47
N ALA A 94 -2.22 -0.21 1.21
CA ALA A 94 -2.28 1.02 0.43
C ALA A 94 -3.19 2.07 1.09
N ALA A 95 -4.37 1.67 1.56
CA ALA A 95 -5.32 2.56 2.24
C ALA A 95 -4.75 3.12 3.55
N VAL A 96 -4.09 2.28 4.36
CA VAL A 96 -3.42 2.72 5.60
C VAL A 96 -2.30 3.71 5.30
N VAL A 97 -1.46 3.42 4.30
CA VAL A 97 -0.38 4.32 3.89
C VAL A 97 -0.93 5.64 3.35
N ALA A 98 -1.99 5.60 2.54
CA ALA A 98 -2.66 6.81 2.05
C ALA A 98 -3.18 7.67 3.20
N ALA A 99 -3.85 7.07 4.19
CA ALA A 99 -4.34 7.76 5.35
C ALA A 99 -3.20 8.36 6.20
N MET A 100 -2.16 7.59 6.48
CA MET A 100 -1.00 8.06 7.24
C MET A 100 -0.26 9.18 6.52
N ALA A 101 0.01 9.03 5.24
CA ALA A 101 0.69 10.04 4.43
C ALA A 101 -0.15 11.31 4.32
N GLY A 102 -1.46 11.18 4.10
CA GLY A 102 -2.39 12.31 4.05
C GLY A 102 -2.44 13.07 5.37
N LEU A 103 -2.55 12.37 6.51
CA LEU A 103 -2.54 12.99 7.83
C LEU A 103 -1.19 13.65 8.16
N ARG A 104 -0.07 13.01 7.76
CA ARG A 104 1.26 13.58 7.97
C ARG A 104 1.45 14.86 7.18
N LEU A 105 1.09 14.88 5.91
CA LEU A 105 1.18 16.06 5.05
C LEU A 105 0.20 17.17 5.47
N GLY A 106 -0.92 16.81 6.10
CA GLY A 106 -1.86 17.75 6.72
C GLY A 106 -1.45 18.23 8.12
N GLY A 107 -0.33 17.73 8.67
CA GLY A 107 0.13 18.07 10.02
C GLY A 107 -0.71 17.47 11.16
N ALA A 108 -1.63 16.55 10.86
CA ALA A 108 -2.57 15.95 11.81
C ALA A 108 -2.16 14.54 12.29
N LEU A 109 -1.03 14.00 11.81
CA LEU A 109 -0.58 12.68 12.22
C LEU A 109 0.00 12.72 13.63
N SER A 110 -0.65 12.00 14.53
CA SER A 110 -0.18 11.76 15.90
C SER A 110 0.14 10.28 16.09
N VAL A 111 0.99 9.95 17.06
CA VAL A 111 1.30 8.55 17.40
C VAL A 111 0.05 7.74 17.74
N PRO A 112 -0.89 8.23 18.59
CA PRO A 112 -2.13 7.51 18.84
C PRO A 112 -3.00 7.37 17.58
N GLY A 113 -3.02 8.36 16.69
CA GLY A 113 -3.74 8.28 15.41
C GLY A 113 -3.18 7.20 14.49
N ALA A 114 -1.86 7.08 14.40
CA ALA A 114 -1.21 6.02 13.64
C ALA A 114 -1.52 4.63 14.21
N LEU A 115 -1.46 4.46 15.53
CA LEU A 115 -1.82 3.20 16.21
C LEU A 115 -3.29 2.84 15.99
N PHE A 116 -4.19 3.82 16.02
CA PHE A 116 -5.60 3.62 15.74
C PHE A 116 -5.84 3.11 14.32
N LEU A 117 -5.19 3.71 13.31
CA LEU A 117 -5.29 3.26 11.92
C LEU A 117 -4.77 1.84 11.73
N LEU A 118 -3.65 1.48 12.36
CA LEU A 118 -3.10 0.12 12.30
C LEU A 118 -4.04 -0.89 12.98
N THR A 119 -4.63 -0.52 14.12
CA THR A 119 -5.60 -1.37 14.82
C THR A 119 -6.85 -1.60 13.99
N LEU A 120 -7.38 -0.55 13.35
CA LEU A 120 -8.52 -0.67 12.44
C LEU A 120 -8.21 -1.59 11.26
N ALA A 121 -7.02 -1.47 10.65
CA ALA A 121 -6.61 -2.33 9.55
C ALA A 121 -6.50 -3.79 9.99
N ALA A 122 -5.93 -4.06 11.17
CA ALA A 122 -5.83 -5.40 11.73
C ALA A 122 -7.22 -6.00 12.03
N LEU A 123 -8.14 -5.21 12.58
CA LEU A 123 -9.52 -5.63 12.81
C LEU A 123 -10.25 -5.92 11.50
N ALA A 124 -10.11 -5.07 10.50
CA ALA A 124 -10.72 -5.26 9.19
C ALA A 124 -10.25 -6.56 8.53
N GLU A 125 -8.95 -6.85 8.59
CA GLU A 125 -8.38 -8.12 8.09
C GLU A 125 -8.92 -9.32 8.88
N TRP A 126 -8.98 -9.22 10.19
CA TRP A 126 -9.50 -10.28 11.06
C TRP A 126 -10.98 -10.60 10.79
N PHE A 127 -11.83 -9.57 10.65
CA PHE A 127 -13.24 -9.74 10.28
C PHE A 127 -13.40 -10.36 8.88
N ALA A 128 -12.58 -9.94 7.93
CA ALA A 128 -12.61 -10.46 6.57
C ALA A 128 -12.21 -11.94 6.50
N ILE A 129 -11.25 -12.37 7.32
CA ILE A 129 -10.86 -13.78 7.44
C ILE A 129 -12.03 -14.59 8.02
N ARG A 130 -12.63 -14.13 9.11
CA ARG A 130 -13.75 -14.84 9.74
C ARG A 130 -14.97 -14.99 8.84
N ARG A 131 -15.30 -13.99 8.01
CA ARG A 131 -16.41 -14.08 7.07
C ARG A 131 -16.20 -15.11 5.96
N LEU A 132 -14.95 -15.38 5.59
CA LEU A 132 -14.63 -16.37 4.57
C LEU A 132 -14.58 -17.81 5.10
N ASP A 133 -14.43 -17.99 6.41
CA ASP A 133 -14.39 -19.28 7.09
C ASP A 133 -15.78 -19.73 7.61
N MET A 134 -16.82 -18.92 7.43
CA MET A 134 -18.21 -19.34 7.69
C MET A 134 -18.75 -20.08 6.47
N PRO A 135 -19.25 -21.34 6.66
CA PRO A 135 -19.83 -22.17 5.59
C PRO A 135 -21.11 -21.56 5.01
#